data_4f13d873f0d414018a089fb67bfb27f9
#
_entry.id   4f13d873f0d414018a089fb67bfb27f9
#
_cell.length_a   1.000
_cell.length_b   1.000
_cell.length_c   1.000
_cell.angle_alpha   90.00
_cell.angle_beta   90.00
_cell.angle_gamma   90.00
#
_symmetry.space_group_name_H-M   'P 1'
#
loop_
_entity.id
_entity.type
_entity.pdbx_description
1 polymer ?
#
loop_
_entity_poly.entity_id
_entity_poly.type
_entity_poly.pdbx_seq_one_letter_code
_entity_poly.pdbx_strand_id
1 'polypeptide(L)'
;MVQELIDRIYECSFAPDMWPDVLDELSHLAEAQGGVLFAAREKVSRWTASPAICEHVENFMRGDWLSNCTRGGRLFSRRHPGFLTDDDVYTAEELERDTNYSDFLRPRGLGFSAATAISLPTGDTGIICLERSHNRGPVEPSVIRKLDELRPHLARAAFLATRLQLERARVAGETFALIGLPALVLDEDGRVISANDPSNALNKYVRWRANDRVSLVDASADGLLRQAMDTLDDDLVGAPKSFAARAGEDESPMIANLVPIRGAARDIFVRCAAVLVMTPVGSPQAPAIELVQSLYDLTPAEARVARGLVAGKTLEEIATEQTVSRNTVRTHLRGVMEKTGCNRQAEVVALLGGLAPLNPPRGE
;
A
#
# COMPACT_ATOMS: atom_id res chain seq x y z
N MET A 1 -17.81 -10.61 30.00
CA MET A 1 -17.75 -9.14 29.76
C MET A 1 -16.29 -8.66 29.52
N VAL A 2 -15.38 -8.62 30.54
CA VAL A 2 -13.98 -8.18 30.28
C VAL A 2 -13.23 -9.16 29.35
N GLN A 3 -13.37 -10.47 29.53
CA GLN A 3 -12.71 -11.46 28.69
C GLN A 3 -13.22 -11.41 27.25
N GLU A 4 -14.49 -11.25 27.03
CA GLU A 4 -15.10 -11.08 25.70
C GLU A 4 -14.59 -9.83 24.97
N LEU A 5 -14.39 -8.74 25.71
CA LEU A 5 -13.79 -7.53 25.16
C LEU A 5 -12.32 -7.76 24.75
N ILE A 6 -11.55 -8.51 25.56
CA ILE A 6 -10.18 -8.89 25.23
C ILE A 6 -10.16 -9.73 23.96
N ASP A 7 -11.06 -10.71 23.82
CA ASP A 7 -11.13 -11.55 22.63
C ASP A 7 -11.44 -10.70 21.39
N ARG A 8 -12.40 -9.77 21.46
CA ARG A 8 -12.71 -8.84 20.37
C ARG A 8 -11.57 -7.88 20.04
N ILE A 9 -10.82 -7.42 21.03
CA ILE A 9 -9.61 -6.62 20.82
C ILE A 9 -8.61 -7.39 19.95
N TYR A 10 -8.44 -8.70 20.19
CA TYR A 10 -7.55 -9.52 19.36
C TYR A 10 -8.13 -9.82 17.98
N GLU A 11 -9.45 -9.96 17.84
CA GLU A 11 -10.12 -10.11 16.54
C GLU A 11 -9.88 -8.90 15.62
N CYS A 12 -9.80 -7.69 16.19
CA CYS A 12 -9.44 -6.48 15.42
C CYS A 12 -8.08 -6.58 14.70
N SER A 13 -7.19 -7.49 15.15
CA SER A 13 -5.92 -7.72 14.44
C SER A 13 -6.10 -8.32 13.05
N PHE A 14 -7.20 -9.03 12.82
CA PHE A 14 -7.53 -9.71 11.56
C PHE A 14 -8.65 -9.00 10.81
N ALA A 15 -9.57 -8.36 11.54
CA ALA A 15 -10.73 -7.66 11.05
C ALA A 15 -10.76 -6.21 11.58
N PRO A 16 -10.01 -5.27 10.97
CA PRO A 16 -9.91 -3.89 11.42
C PRO A 16 -11.25 -3.14 11.47
N ASP A 17 -12.23 -3.57 10.70
CA ASP A 17 -13.58 -2.99 10.67
C ASP A 17 -14.32 -3.17 12.01
N MET A 18 -13.83 -4.01 12.92
CA MET A 18 -14.38 -4.20 14.28
C MET A 18 -13.89 -3.14 15.28
N TRP A 19 -12.90 -2.32 14.94
CA TRP A 19 -12.43 -1.28 15.86
C TRP A 19 -13.51 -0.33 16.36
N PRO A 20 -14.48 0.16 15.54
CA PRO A 20 -15.56 1.01 16.02
C PRO A 20 -16.35 0.39 17.18
N ASP A 21 -16.65 -0.91 17.11
CA ASP A 21 -17.41 -1.62 18.15
C ASP A 21 -16.57 -1.78 19.43
N VAL A 22 -15.28 -2.12 19.29
CA VAL A 22 -14.35 -2.19 20.44
C VAL A 22 -14.17 -0.84 21.09
N LEU A 23 -14.08 0.25 20.31
CA LEU A 23 -14.03 1.61 20.85
C LEU A 23 -15.30 2.01 21.58
N ASP A 24 -16.46 1.55 21.10
CA ASP A 24 -17.74 1.77 21.77
C ASP A 24 -17.79 1.08 23.14
N GLU A 25 -17.35 -0.19 23.20
CA GLU A 25 -17.29 -0.93 24.48
C GLU A 25 -16.28 -0.36 25.48
N LEU A 26 -15.10 0.06 24.99
CA LEU A 26 -14.12 0.76 25.82
C LEU A 26 -14.73 2.05 26.37
N SER A 27 -15.55 2.74 25.57
CA SER A 27 -16.23 3.96 25.98
C SER A 27 -17.27 3.71 27.06
N HIS A 28 -18.06 2.64 26.93
CA HIS A 28 -18.99 2.24 27.98
C HIS A 28 -18.27 1.93 29.30
N LEU A 29 -17.13 1.21 29.25
CA LEU A 29 -16.32 0.89 30.42
C LEU A 29 -15.72 2.15 31.05
N ALA A 30 -15.38 3.15 30.24
CA ALA A 30 -14.86 4.45 30.70
C ALA A 30 -15.95 5.46 31.07
N GLU A 31 -17.23 5.08 30.94
CA GLU A 31 -18.37 5.99 31.06
C GLU A 31 -18.20 7.24 30.15
N ALA A 32 -17.55 7.06 29.02
CA ALA A 32 -17.33 8.05 27.96
C ALA A 32 -18.49 8.05 26.95
N GLN A 33 -18.58 9.08 26.13
CA GLN A 33 -19.58 9.17 25.06
C GLN A 33 -19.17 8.37 23.84
N GLY A 34 -17.88 8.20 23.61
CA GLY A 34 -17.35 7.43 22.50
C GLY A 34 -15.83 7.40 22.50
N GLY A 35 -15.29 6.54 21.66
CA GLY A 35 -13.86 6.34 21.49
C GLY A 35 -13.39 6.60 20.07
N VAL A 36 -12.18 7.07 19.92
CA VAL A 36 -11.51 7.26 18.63
C VAL A 36 -10.11 6.65 18.68
N LEU A 37 -9.73 6.03 17.57
CA LEU A 37 -8.39 5.53 17.32
C LEU A 37 -7.80 6.31 16.15
N PHE A 38 -6.66 6.95 16.39
CA PHE A 38 -5.87 7.64 15.37
C PHE A 38 -4.59 6.86 15.07
N ALA A 39 -4.11 6.96 13.84
CA ALA A 39 -2.75 6.63 13.49
C ALA A 39 -2.01 7.90 13.08
N ALA A 40 -0.87 8.16 13.71
CA ALA A 40 -0.09 9.38 13.50
C ALA A 40 1.41 9.05 13.40
N ARG A 41 2.12 9.78 12.54
CA ARG A 41 3.59 9.80 12.49
C ARG A 41 4.07 11.24 12.74
N GLU A 42 4.02 12.08 11.75
CA GLU A 42 4.25 13.53 11.87
C GLU A 42 2.91 14.28 11.96
N LYS A 43 1.88 13.71 11.32
CA LYS A 43 0.49 14.18 11.35
C LYS A 43 -0.44 12.99 11.57
N VAL A 44 -1.63 13.25 12.08
CA VAL A 44 -2.73 12.26 12.07
C VAL A 44 -3.14 12.05 10.62
N SER A 45 -3.08 10.81 10.16
CA SER A 45 -3.36 10.46 8.77
C SER A 45 -4.62 9.62 8.62
N ARG A 46 -4.91 8.79 9.61
CA ARG A 46 -6.07 7.90 9.59
C ARG A 46 -6.72 7.86 10.96
N TRP A 47 -8.01 7.60 10.95
CA TRP A 47 -8.77 7.46 12.18
C TRP A 47 -9.97 6.53 11.95
N THR A 48 -10.44 5.97 13.05
CA THR A 48 -11.76 5.35 13.16
C THR A 48 -12.33 5.70 14.52
N ALA A 49 -13.66 5.71 14.63
CA ALA A 49 -14.33 6.10 15.86
C ALA A 49 -15.57 5.23 16.11
N SER A 50 -15.99 5.16 17.37
CA SER A 50 -17.28 4.60 17.71
C SER A 50 -18.41 5.41 17.08
N PRO A 51 -19.57 4.80 16.77
CA PRO A 51 -20.66 5.47 16.08
C PRO A 51 -21.12 6.76 16.76
N ALA A 52 -21.11 6.79 18.10
CA ALA A 52 -21.62 7.92 18.90
C ALA A 52 -20.85 9.23 18.70
N ILE A 53 -19.56 9.19 18.36
CA ILE A 53 -18.72 10.40 18.17
C ILE A 53 -18.14 10.52 16.76
N CYS A 54 -18.49 9.64 15.83
CA CYS A 54 -17.95 9.61 14.48
C CYS A 54 -18.11 10.97 13.77
N GLU A 55 -19.29 11.57 13.80
CA GLU A 55 -19.56 12.90 13.22
C GLU A 55 -18.71 14.00 13.86
N HIS A 56 -18.49 13.95 15.16
CA HIS A 56 -17.63 14.92 15.86
C HIS A 56 -16.18 14.80 15.41
N VAL A 57 -15.68 13.57 15.25
CA VAL A 57 -14.32 13.32 14.75
C VAL A 57 -14.19 13.75 13.30
N GLU A 58 -15.16 13.49 12.43
CA GLU A 58 -15.16 13.98 11.05
C GLU A 58 -15.04 15.50 10.98
N ASN A 59 -15.86 16.21 11.79
CA ASN A 59 -15.82 17.67 11.84
C ASN A 59 -14.48 18.19 12.38
N PHE A 60 -13.88 17.48 13.34
CA PHE A 60 -12.55 17.80 13.86
C PHE A 60 -11.46 17.65 12.80
N MET A 61 -11.50 16.59 12.02
CA MET A 61 -10.51 16.28 10.97
C MET A 61 -10.64 17.18 9.75
N ARG A 62 -11.88 17.61 9.39
CA ARG A 62 -12.12 18.52 8.25
C ARG A 62 -11.80 19.98 8.55
N GLY A 63 -11.81 20.37 9.81
CA GLY A 63 -11.54 21.75 10.22
C GLY A 63 -10.08 21.97 10.60
N ASP A 64 -9.75 23.23 10.92
CA ASP A 64 -8.40 23.63 11.38
C ASP A 64 -8.13 23.22 12.84
N TRP A 65 -9.04 22.47 13.45
CA TRP A 65 -8.96 22.06 14.86
C TRP A 65 -7.77 21.17 15.17
N LEU A 66 -7.48 20.24 14.27
CA LEU A 66 -6.34 19.32 14.42
C LEU A 66 -5.01 20.10 14.45
N SER A 67 -4.87 21.13 13.62
CA SER A 67 -3.64 21.95 13.52
C SER A 67 -3.39 22.76 14.78
N ASN A 68 -4.46 23.15 15.48
CA ASN A 68 -4.42 23.97 16.70
C ASN A 68 -4.50 23.12 17.98
N CYS A 69 -4.70 21.81 17.88
CA CYS A 69 -4.84 20.91 19.02
C CYS A 69 -3.52 20.66 19.72
N THR A 70 -3.37 21.20 20.93
CA THR A 70 -2.16 21.02 21.76
C THR A 70 -2.19 19.71 22.56
N ARG A 71 -3.38 19.08 22.71
CA ARG A 71 -3.64 17.89 23.54
C ARG A 71 -2.76 16.69 23.14
N GLY A 72 -2.72 16.37 21.85
CA GLY A 72 -1.89 15.26 21.35
C GLY A 72 -0.41 15.47 21.71
N GLY A 73 0.14 16.66 21.45
CA GLY A 73 1.52 17.00 21.78
C GLY A 73 1.84 16.87 23.28
N ARG A 74 0.92 17.32 24.15
CA ARG A 74 1.07 17.22 25.61
C ARG A 74 1.01 15.77 26.10
N LEU A 75 0.06 14.98 25.61
CA LEU A 75 -0.06 13.54 25.94
C LEU A 75 1.16 12.74 25.50
N PHE A 76 1.71 13.03 24.30
CA PHE A 76 2.85 12.28 23.77
C PHE A 76 4.19 12.69 24.34
N SER A 77 4.33 13.94 24.81
CA SER A 77 5.53 14.37 25.51
C SER A 77 5.77 13.60 26.80
N ARG A 78 4.71 13.10 27.42
CA ARG A 78 4.78 12.20 28.57
C ARG A 78 4.81 10.74 28.08
N ARG A 79 5.96 10.12 27.98
CA ARG A 79 6.11 8.68 27.71
C ARG A 79 5.51 7.88 28.87
N HIS A 80 4.20 7.66 28.84
CA HIS A 80 3.46 6.94 29.88
C HIS A 80 2.99 5.58 29.35
N PRO A 81 3.13 4.48 30.11
CA PRO A 81 2.75 3.14 29.65
C PRO A 81 1.24 2.83 29.83
N GLY A 82 0.44 3.77 30.34
CA GLY A 82 -0.97 3.64 30.64
C GLY A 82 -1.83 4.65 29.88
N PHE A 83 -3.05 4.82 30.39
CA PHE A 83 -3.93 5.91 30.00
C PHE A 83 -3.63 7.15 30.82
N LEU A 84 -3.63 8.30 30.17
CA LEU A 84 -3.53 9.63 30.77
C LEU A 84 -4.87 10.35 30.59
N THR A 85 -5.20 11.19 31.56
CA THR A 85 -6.36 12.09 31.51
C THR A 85 -5.94 13.51 31.16
N ASP A 86 -6.90 14.38 30.89
CA ASP A 86 -6.62 15.78 30.64
C ASP A 86 -5.97 16.44 31.87
N ASP A 87 -6.39 16.06 33.08
CA ASP A 87 -5.81 16.57 34.31
C ASP A 87 -4.34 16.19 34.55
N ASP A 88 -3.86 15.15 33.88
CA ASP A 88 -2.44 14.78 33.93
C ASP A 88 -1.53 15.72 33.10
N VAL A 89 -2.11 16.42 32.12
CA VAL A 89 -1.36 17.20 31.13
C VAL A 89 -1.75 18.68 31.04
N TYR A 90 -2.87 19.05 31.66
CA TYR A 90 -3.35 20.43 31.77
C TYR A 90 -3.66 20.80 33.23
N THR A 91 -3.50 22.07 33.52
CA THR A 91 -4.14 22.66 34.70
C THR A 91 -5.60 23.06 34.37
N ALA A 92 -6.45 23.25 35.39
CA ALA A 92 -7.82 23.70 35.16
C ALA A 92 -7.89 25.03 34.40
N GLU A 93 -6.96 25.98 34.68
CA GLU A 93 -6.89 27.28 34.01
C GLU A 93 -6.48 27.13 32.54
N GLU A 94 -5.58 26.18 32.22
CA GLU A 94 -5.17 25.90 30.83
C GLU A 94 -6.32 25.30 30.04
N LEU A 95 -7.07 24.35 30.60
CA LEU A 95 -8.25 23.77 29.98
C LEU A 95 -9.35 24.81 29.68
N GLU A 96 -9.55 25.78 30.55
CA GLU A 96 -10.52 26.87 30.30
C GLU A 96 -10.11 27.81 29.17
N ARG A 97 -8.81 28.01 28.98
CA ARG A 97 -8.26 28.92 27.94
C ARG A 97 -8.02 28.23 26.62
N ASP A 98 -7.99 26.91 26.57
CA ASP A 98 -7.74 26.18 25.33
C ASP A 98 -8.97 26.22 24.41
N THR A 99 -8.80 26.78 23.23
CA THR A 99 -9.88 26.97 22.24
C THR A 99 -10.46 25.65 21.73
N ASN A 100 -9.68 24.56 21.77
CA ASN A 100 -10.20 23.25 21.39
C ASN A 100 -11.26 22.75 22.39
N TYR A 101 -11.07 23.05 23.68
CA TYR A 101 -12.08 22.73 24.71
C TYR A 101 -13.26 23.70 24.67
N SER A 102 -13.03 25.02 24.63
CA SER A 102 -14.09 26.03 24.69
C SER A 102 -14.96 26.06 23.45
N ASP A 103 -14.37 25.96 22.27
CA ASP A 103 -15.04 26.28 21.01
C ASP A 103 -15.41 25.02 20.22
N PHE A 104 -14.72 23.88 20.45
CA PHE A 104 -15.03 22.64 19.77
C PHE A 104 -15.67 21.58 20.66
N LEU A 105 -15.03 21.20 21.79
CA LEU A 105 -15.49 20.06 22.62
C LEU A 105 -16.72 20.42 23.45
N ARG A 106 -16.67 21.49 24.23
CA ARG A 106 -17.77 21.88 25.12
C ARG A 106 -19.11 22.14 24.43
N PRO A 107 -19.16 22.83 23.26
CA PRO A 107 -20.41 22.99 22.51
C PRO A 107 -21.04 21.68 22.06
N ARG A 108 -20.23 20.61 21.98
CA ARG A 108 -20.64 19.24 21.61
C ARG A 108 -20.90 18.35 22.83
N GLY A 109 -20.91 18.93 24.04
CA GLY A 109 -21.11 18.23 25.28
C GLY A 109 -19.90 17.42 25.75
N LEU A 110 -18.76 17.50 25.08
CA LEU A 110 -17.52 16.84 25.46
C LEU A 110 -16.62 17.76 26.29
N GLY A 111 -15.67 17.22 27.05
CA GLY A 111 -14.83 18.07 27.88
C GLY A 111 -13.74 17.37 28.67
N PHE A 112 -13.80 16.07 28.79
CA PHE A 112 -12.75 15.26 29.42
C PHE A 112 -12.42 14.04 28.62
N SER A 113 -11.22 13.49 28.80
CA SER A 113 -10.81 12.29 28.11
C SER A 113 -9.88 11.39 28.90
N ALA A 114 -9.79 10.14 28.46
CA ALA A 114 -8.69 9.24 28.76
C ALA A 114 -8.03 8.80 27.46
N ALA A 115 -6.71 8.94 27.35
CA ALA A 115 -6.00 8.62 26.13
C ALA A 115 -4.72 7.82 26.39
N THR A 116 -4.37 6.96 25.45
CA THR A 116 -3.11 6.21 25.47
C THR A 116 -2.45 6.21 24.11
N ALA A 117 -1.13 6.13 24.09
CA ALA A 117 -0.32 6.03 22.88
C ALA A 117 0.39 4.67 22.80
N ILE A 118 0.39 4.08 21.62
CA ILE A 118 0.97 2.77 21.33
C ILE A 118 1.92 2.93 20.13
N SER A 119 3.21 2.69 20.34
CA SER A 119 4.19 2.70 19.26
C SER A 119 4.02 1.46 18.38
N LEU A 120 3.94 1.66 17.06
CA LEU A 120 3.74 0.61 16.07
C LEU A 120 5.06 0.23 15.37
N PRO A 121 5.18 -0.98 14.82
CA PRO A 121 6.38 -1.42 14.10
C PRO A 121 6.73 -0.59 12.86
N THR A 122 5.76 0.11 12.28
CA THR A 122 5.94 1.04 11.15
C THR A 122 6.63 2.36 11.54
N GLY A 123 6.83 2.61 12.83
CA GLY A 123 7.26 3.91 13.36
C GLY A 123 6.11 4.90 13.55
N ASP A 124 4.88 4.50 13.26
CA ASP A 124 3.68 5.26 13.58
C ASP A 124 3.30 5.10 15.05
N THR A 125 2.43 5.96 15.53
CA THR A 125 1.83 5.89 16.85
C THR A 125 0.32 5.71 16.71
N GLY A 126 -0.21 4.63 17.26
CA GLY A 126 -1.64 4.44 17.47
C GLY A 126 -2.07 5.18 18.72
N ILE A 127 -3.12 5.97 18.64
CA ILE A 127 -3.64 6.79 19.71
C ILE A 127 -5.09 6.41 19.95
N ILE A 128 -5.40 5.89 21.12
CA ILE A 128 -6.78 5.64 21.54
C ILE A 128 -7.17 6.76 22.50
N CYS A 129 -8.26 7.45 22.19
CA CYS A 129 -8.83 8.50 23.02
C CYS A 129 -10.31 8.22 23.27
N LEU A 130 -10.72 8.22 24.54
CA LEU A 130 -12.09 8.04 24.97
C LEU A 130 -12.62 9.38 25.44
N GLU A 131 -13.59 9.92 24.71
CA GLU A 131 -14.15 11.27 24.94
C GLU A 131 -15.33 11.21 25.91
N ARG A 132 -15.22 11.93 27.03
CA ARG A 132 -16.22 11.96 28.08
C ARG A 132 -16.99 13.27 28.09
N SER A 133 -18.23 13.20 28.50
CA SER A 133 -19.07 14.39 28.63
C SER A 133 -18.52 15.37 29.68
N HIS A 134 -18.57 16.66 29.33
CA HIS A 134 -18.22 17.76 30.26
C HIS A 134 -19.00 17.70 31.56
N ASN A 135 -20.28 17.34 31.49
CA ASN A 135 -21.17 17.30 32.67
C ASN A 135 -20.83 16.16 33.66
N ARG A 136 -20.06 15.15 33.21
CA ARG A 136 -19.65 14.03 34.09
C ARG A 136 -18.36 14.31 34.85
N GLY A 137 -17.64 15.35 34.47
CA GLY A 137 -16.36 15.67 35.08
C GLY A 137 -15.21 14.75 34.65
N PRO A 138 -14.06 14.86 35.32
CA PRO A 138 -12.85 14.07 35.01
C PRO A 138 -13.08 12.57 35.11
N VAL A 139 -12.20 11.80 34.43
CA VAL A 139 -12.23 10.33 34.49
C VAL A 139 -11.65 9.85 35.79
N GLU A 140 -12.40 9.04 36.54
CA GLU A 140 -12.01 8.56 37.85
C GLU A 140 -10.78 7.61 37.78
N PRO A 141 -9.87 7.66 38.77
CA PRO A 141 -8.70 6.79 38.84
C PRO A 141 -9.04 5.28 38.84
N SER A 142 -10.22 4.91 39.32
CA SER A 142 -10.71 3.52 39.26
C SER A 142 -11.00 3.03 37.86
N VAL A 143 -11.45 3.93 36.99
CA VAL A 143 -11.71 3.68 35.56
C VAL A 143 -10.37 3.57 34.79
N ILE A 144 -9.44 4.49 35.09
CA ILE A 144 -8.10 4.44 34.49
C ILE A 144 -7.40 3.10 34.77
N ARG A 145 -7.45 2.60 35.99
CA ARG A 145 -6.90 1.28 36.34
C ARG A 145 -7.48 0.15 35.47
N LYS A 146 -8.80 0.15 35.23
CA LYS A 146 -9.45 -0.85 34.38
C LYS A 146 -8.98 -0.72 32.91
N LEU A 147 -8.83 0.49 32.41
CA LEU A 147 -8.31 0.74 31.06
C LEU A 147 -6.85 0.32 30.95
N ASP A 148 -6.05 0.54 31.98
CA ASP A 148 -4.65 0.13 32.03
C ASP A 148 -4.49 -1.40 32.01
N GLU A 149 -5.42 -2.16 32.60
CA GLU A 149 -5.46 -3.63 32.48
C GLU A 149 -5.70 -4.08 31.02
N LEU A 150 -6.48 -3.33 30.24
CA LEU A 150 -6.76 -3.64 28.84
C LEU A 150 -5.66 -3.14 27.89
N ARG A 151 -4.92 -2.12 28.27
CA ARG A 151 -3.91 -1.49 27.39
C ARG A 151 -2.86 -2.48 26.81
N PRO A 152 -2.32 -3.47 27.55
CA PRO A 152 -1.42 -4.46 26.98
C PRO A 152 -2.05 -5.28 25.84
N HIS A 153 -3.35 -5.57 25.94
CA HIS A 153 -4.09 -6.29 24.91
C HIS A 153 -4.29 -5.41 23.66
N LEU A 154 -4.67 -4.14 23.86
CA LEU A 154 -4.76 -3.14 22.78
C LEU A 154 -3.42 -2.97 22.05
N ALA A 155 -2.32 -2.86 22.80
CA ALA A 155 -0.99 -2.74 22.23
C ALA A 155 -0.58 -3.98 21.42
N ARG A 156 -0.87 -5.17 21.92
CA ARG A 156 -0.58 -6.44 21.22
C ARG A 156 -1.44 -6.57 19.96
N ALA A 157 -2.73 -6.26 20.05
CA ALA A 157 -3.63 -6.32 18.89
C ALA A 157 -3.19 -5.35 17.79
N ALA A 158 -2.86 -4.11 18.13
CA ALA A 158 -2.34 -3.12 17.20
C ALA A 158 -0.99 -3.55 16.58
N PHE A 159 -0.10 -4.14 17.37
CA PHE A 159 1.17 -4.70 16.89
C PHE A 159 0.94 -5.86 15.92
N LEU A 160 0.05 -6.80 16.25
CA LEU A 160 -0.28 -7.95 15.39
C LEU A 160 -0.93 -7.50 14.09
N ALA A 161 -1.90 -6.57 14.16
CA ALA A 161 -2.52 -5.98 12.97
C ALA A 161 -1.45 -5.39 12.03
N THR A 162 -0.57 -4.54 12.58
CA THR A 162 0.52 -3.93 11.82
C THR A 162 1.43 -4.97 11.16
N ARG A 163 1.83 -5.99 11.92
CA ARG A 163 2.68 -7.08 11.40
C ARG A 163 2.01 -7.86 10.28
N LEU A 164 0.75 -8.21 10.46
CA LEU A 164 -0.02 -8.94 9.45
C LEU A 164 -0.12 -8.16 8.13
N GLN A 165 -0.33 -6.86 8.21
CA GLN A 165 -0.44 -6.02 7.03
C GLN A 165 0.92 -5.82 6.33
N LEU A 166 2.01 -5.68 7.08
CA LEU A 166 3.36 -5.67 6.51
C LEU A 166 3.67 -6.97 5.76
N GLU A 167 3.29 -8.12 6.33
CA GLU A 167 3.44 -9.41 5.64
C GLU A 167 2.57 -9.51 4.39
N ARG A 168 1.32 -9.02 4.42
CA ARG A 168 0.46 -8.96 3.22
C ARG A 168 1.07 -8.08 2.12
N ALA A 169 1.63 -6.93 2.49
CA ALA A 169 2.34 -6.05 1.56
C ALA A 169 3.56 -6.76 0.94
N ARG A 170 4.34 -7.47 1.76
CA ARG A 170 5.50 -8.24 1.30
C ARG A 170 5.08 -9.33 0.30
N VAL A 171 4.07 -10.13 0.64
CA VAL A 171 3.56 -11.19 -0.24
C VAL A 171 3.04 -10.63 -1.57
N ALA A 172 2.35 -9.49 -1.54
CA ALA A 172 1.91 -8.82 -2.77
C ALA A 172 3.11 -8.44 -3.66
N GLY A 173 4.18 -7.88 -3.09
CA GLY A 173 5.42 -7.57 -3.82
C GLY A 173 6.12 -8.83 -4.37
N GLU A 174 6.20 -9.89 -3.56
CA GLU A 174 6.83 -11.17 -3.96
C GLU A 174 6.07 -11.88 -5.09
N THR A 175 4.76 -11.71 -5.19
CA THR A 175 4.00 -12.24 -6.32
C THR A 175 4.52 -11.71 -7.65
N PHE A 176 4.90 -10.43 -7.72
CA PHE A 176 5.55 -9.87 -8.91
C PHE A 176 6.97 -10.42 -9.12
N ALA A 177 7.68 -10.77 -8.04
CA ALA A 177 9.00 -11.40 -8.17
C ALA A 177 8.94 -12.76 -8.87
N LEU A 178 7.87 -13.54 -8.67
CA LEU A 178 7.66 -14.84 -9.33
C LEU A 178 7.62 -14.73 -10.86
N ILE A 179 7.16 -13.58 -11.37
CA ILE A 179 7.12 -13.28 -12.80
C ILE A 179 8.27 -12.34 -13.22
N GLY A 180 9.26 -12.14 -12.33
CA GLY A 180 10.48 -11.39 -12.61
C GLY A 180 10.30 -9.87 -12.70
N LEU A 181 9.18 -9.33 -12.23
CA LEU A 181 8.90 -7.90 -12.28
C LEU A 181 9.35 -7.21 -10.99
N PRO A 182 10.18 -6.15 -11.09
CA PRO A 182 10.47 -5.26 -9.98
C PRO A 182 9.21 -4.59 -9.45
N ALA A 183 8.99 -4.65 -8.14
CA ALA A 183 7.84 -4.05 -7.50
C ALA A 183 8.20 -3.42 -6.15
N LEU A 184 7.65 -2.23 -5.90
CA LEU A 184 7.75 -1.48 -4.66
C LEU A 184 6.34 -1.25 -4.11
N VAL A 185 6.08 -1.66 -2.88
CA VAL A 185 4.83 -1.33 -2.18
C VAL A 185 5.03 0.00 -1.48
N LEU A 186 4.17 0.96 -1.79
CA LEU A 186 4.27 2.34 -1.33
C LEU A 186 3.16 2.67 -0.33
N ASP A 187 3.48 3.52 0.66
CA ASP A 187 2.48 4.19 1.48
C ASP A 187 1.94 5.46 0.79
N GLU A 188 0.98 6.13 1.43
CA GLU A 188 0.36 7.38 0.95
C GLU A 188 1.37 8.51 0.74
N ASP A 189 2.45 8.52 1.50
CA ASP A 189 3.53 9.51 1.42
C ASP A 189 4.59 9.15 0.35
N GLY A 190 4.43 8.04 -0.39
CA GLY A 190 5.41 7.52 -1.34
C GLY A 190 6.63 6.89 -0.70
N ARG A 191 6.51 6.40 0.55
CA ARG A 191 7.56 5.61 1.21
C ARG A 191 7.43 4.15 0.83
N VAL A 192 8.55 3.48 0.68
CA VAL A 192 8.59 2.04 0.39
C VAL A 192 8.37 1.26 1.68
N ILE A 193 7.24 0.55 1.74
CA ILE A 193 6.92 -0.39 2.83
C ILE A 193 7.59 -1.74 2.58
N SER A 194 7.63 -2.16 1.32
CA SER A 194 8.25 -3.41 0.88
C SER A 194 8.77 -3.28 -0.53
N ALA A 195 9.90 -3.93 -0.80
CA ALA A 195 10.51 -4.06 -2.11
C ALA A 195 10.84 -5.53 -2.34
N ASN A 196 10.60 -6.04 -3.54
CA ASN A 196 10.98 -7.40 -3.90
C ASN A 196 12.43 -7.49 -4.44
N ASP A 197 13.01 -8.69 -4.50
CA ASP A 197 14.39 -8.87 -4.96
C ASP A 197 14.67 -8.29 -6.36
N PRO A 198 13.80 -8.46 -7.38
CA PRO A 198 14.01 -7.83 -8.68
C PRO A 198 14.14 -6.31 -8.64
N SER A 199 13.60 -5.64 -7.59
CA SER A 199 13.71 -4.18 -7.44
C SER A 199 15.15 -3.68 -7.26
N ASN A 200 16.09 -4.54 -6.89
CA ASN A 200 17.51 -4.21 -6.80
C ASN A 200 18.09 -3.76 -8.16
N ALA A 201 17.48 -4.19 -9.28
CA ALA A 201 17.86 -3.75 -10.62
C ALA A 201 17.39 -2.33 -10.97
N LEU A 202 16.54 -1.73 -10.13
CA LEU A 202 15.97 -0.39 -10.37
C LEU A 202 16.89 0.77 -10.01
N ASN A 203 18.12 0.54 -9.56
CA ASN A 203 19.05 1.59 -9.09
C ASN A 203 19.30 2.71 -10.10
N LYS A 204 19.13 2.43 -11.40
CA LYS A 204 19.26 3.41 -12.48
C LYS A 204 18.01 4.24 -12.72
N TYR A 205 16.83 3.74 -12.34
CA TYR A 205 15.51 4.35 -12.58
C TYR A 205 14.93 5.01 -11.34
N VAL A 206 15.32 4.53 -10.15
CA VAL A 206 14.77 4.92 -8.86
C VAL A 206 15.88 5.49 -7.99
N ARG A 207 15.59 6.60 -7.31
CA ARG A 207 16.44 7.20 -6.26
C ARG A 207 15.78 7.04 -4.91
N TRP A 208 16.49 6.44 -4.00
CA TRP A 208 16.11 6.40 -2.60
C TRP A 208 16.33 7.76 -1.95
N ARG A 209 15.35 8.25 -1.24
CA ARG A 209 15.36 9.51 -0.51
C ARG A 209 15.34 9.25 1.00
N ALA A 210 15.50 10.31 1.79
CA ALA A 210 15.34 10.22 3.24
C ALA A 210 13.96 9.65 3.62
N ASN A 211 13.91 8.93 4.75
CA ASN A 211 12.70 8.29 5.28
C ASN A 211 12.09 7.24 4.33
N ASP A 212 12.92 6.44 3.66
CA ASP A 212 12.52 5.38 2.72
C ASP A 212 11.61 5.84 1.57
N ARG A 213 11.57 7.13 1.28
CA ARG A 213 10.85 7.66 0.12
C ARG A 213 11.58 7.32 -1.15
N VAL A 214 10.79 7.13 -2.20
CA VAL A 214 11.29 6.85 -3.54
C VAL A 214 10.93 7.99 -4.49
N SER A 215 11.83 8.28 -5.42
CA SER A 215 11.58 9.17 -6.56
C SER A 215 12.14 8.54 -7.82
N LEU A 216 11.56 8.85 -8.98
CA LEU A 216 12.11 8.41 -10.25
C LEU A 216 13.25 9.33 -10.69
N VAL A 217 14.22 8.76 -11.40
CA VAL A 217 15.37 9.52 -11.97
C VAL A 217 14.88 10.47 -13.04
N ASP A 218 13.92 10.04 -13.87
CA ASP A 218 13.23 10.83 -14.86
C ASP A 218 12.30 11.83 -14.16
N ALA A 219 12.59 13.12 -14.27
CA ALA A 219 11.84 14.18 -13.59
C ALA A 219 10.38 14.26 -14.04
N SER A 220 10.09 13.97 -15.32
CA SER A 220 8.72 13.93 -15.85
C SER A 220 7.94 12.77 -15.26
N ALA A 221 8.54 11.58 -15.25
CA ALA A 221 7.95 10.38 -14.65
C ALA A 221 7.76 10.56 -13.13
N ASP A 222 8.68 11.22 -12.43
CA ASP A 222 8.56 11.51 -11.01
C ASP A 222 7.40 12.47 -10.71
N GLY A 223 7.19 13.47 -11.57
CA GLY A 223 6.03 14.35 -11.50
C GLY A 223 4.70 13.60 -11.67
N LEU A 224 4.65 12.67 -12.64
CA LEU A 224 3.48 11.82 -12.88
C LEU A 224 3.23 10.85 -11.72
N LEU A 225 4.29 10.28 -11.12
CA LEU A 225 4.19 9.42 -9.95
C LEU A 225 3.56 10.19 -8.78
N ARG A 226 4.05 11.39 -8.47
CA ARG A 226 3.49 12.22 -7.40
C ARG A 226 2.03 12.57 -7.65
N GLN A 227 1.71 13.06 -8.85
CA GLN A 227 0.32 13.36 -9.22
C GLN A 227 -0.58 12.12 -9.11
N ALA A 228 -0.07 10.94 -9.48
CA ALA A 228 -0.80 9.70 -9.36
C ALA A 228 -1.02 9.30 -7.90
N MET A 229 -0.02 9.51 -7.02
CA MET A 229 -0.13 9.27 -5.58
C MET A 229 -1.14 10.22 -4.91
N ASP A 230 -1.12 11.50 -5.24
CA ASP A 230 -2.03 12.52 -4.69
C ASP A 230 -3.52 12.25 -5.01
N THR A 231 -3.79 11.44 -6.05
CA THR A 231 -5.15 11.13 -6.51
C THR A 231 -5.59 9.70 -6.17
N LEU A 232 -4.85 8.97 -5.35
CA LEU A 232 -5.18 7.58 -4.99
C LEU A 232 -6.49 7.46 -4.20
N ASP A 233 -6.81 8.46 -3.38
CA ASP A 233 -8.03 8.49 -2.55
C ASP A 233 -9.28 8.92 -3.31
N ASP A 234 -9.15 9.36 -4.56
CA ASP A 234 -10.27 9.81 -5.38
C ASP A 234 -10.98 8.58 -5.96
N ASP A 235 -12.09 8.16 -5.35
CA ASP A 235 -12.87 6.94 -5.70
C ASP A 235 -13.26 6.85 -7.18
N LEU A 236 -13.31 7.98 -7.88
CA LEU A 236 -13.63 8.07 -9.32
C LEU A 236 -12.42 7.80 -10.24
N VAL A 237 -11.17 7.89 -9.74
CA VAL A 237 -9.95 7.88 -10.56
C VAL A 237 -9.06 6.66 -10.26
N GLY A 238 -9.40 5.82 -9.32
CA GLY A 238 -8.60 4.69 -8.82
C GLY A 238 -8.27 3.58 -9.84
N ALA A 239 -8.10 3.89 -11.14
CA ALA A 239 -7.56 2.99 -12.14
C ALA A 239 -6.02 2.96 -12.09
N PRO A 240 -5.38 1.84 -12.43
CA PRO A 240 -3.93 1.79 -12.58
C PRO A 240 -3.43 2.87 -13.54
N LYS A 241 -2.37 3.58 -13.17
CA LYS A 241 -1.74 4.61 -14.00
C LYS A 241 -0.41 4.10 -14.51
N SER A 242 -0.19 4.21 -15.83
CA SER A 242 1.03 3.78 -16.50
C SER A 242 1.70 4.95 -17.18
N PHE A 243 3.01 5.09 -17.01
CA PHE A 243 3.81 6.14 -17.64
C PHE A 243 5.24 5.65 -17.92
N ALA A 244 5.90 6.25 -18.89
CA ALA A 244 7.27 5.89 -19.25
C ALA A 244 8.25 6.46 -18.21
N ALA A 245 9.24 5.64 -17.81
CA ALA A 245 10.35 6.05 -16.95
C ALA A 245 11.69 5.75 -17.66
N ARG A 246 12.57 6.73 -17.73
CA ARG A 246 13.88 6.65 -18.37
C ARG A 246 14.99 6.83 -17.35
N ALA A 247 16.11 6.13 -17.55
CA ALA A 247 17.28 6.24 -16.68
C ALA A 247 18.43 7.06 -17.31
N GLY A 248 18.44 7.20 -18.62
CA GLY A 248 19.47 7.89 -19.40
C GLY A 248 19.37 7.51 -20.88
N GLU A 249 20.28 8.02 -21.71
CA GLU A 249 20.26 7.78 -23.17
C GLU A 249 20.63 6.32 -23.52
N ASP A 250 21.49 5.68 -22.73
CA ASP A 250 22.00 4.32 -22.98
C ASP A 250 21.17 3.22 -22.33
N GLU A 251 20.13 3.57 -21.54
CA GLU A 251 19.31 2.59 -20.82
C GLU A 251 17.96 2.39 -21.51
N SER A 252 17.51 1.13 -21.61
CA SER A 252 16.19 0.82 -22.14
C SER A 252 15.10 1.47 -21.26
N PRO A 253 14.09 2.12 -21.83
CA PRO A 253 13.01 2.69 -21.03
C PRO A 253 12.24 1.60 -20.29
N MET A 254 11.62 1.99 -19.17
CA MET A 254 10.67 1.14 -18.44
C MET A 254 9.28 1.77 -18.43
N ILE A 255 8.26 0.96 -18.28
CA ILE A 255 6.91 1.41 -17.97
C ILE A 255 6.73 1.31 -16.47
N ALA A 256 6.48 2.42 -15.82
CA ALA A 256 6.08 2.49 -14.42
C ALA A 256 4.55 2.33 -14.35
N ASN A 257 4.09 1.29 -13.67
CA ASN A 257 2.68 1.01 -13.46
C ASN A 257 2.37 1.21 -11.97
N LEU A 258 1.63 2.25 -11.63
CA LEU A 258 1.14 2.47 -10.28
C LEU A 258 -0.25 1.82 -10.15
N VAL A 259 -0.32 0.77 -9.36
CA VAL A 259 -1.54 -0.01 -9.13
C VAL A 259 -2.03 0.29 -7.72
N PRO A 260 -3.18 0.96 -7.55
CA PRO A 260 -3.76 1.21 -6.24
C PRO A 260 -4.08 -0.11 -5.51
N ILE A 261 -3.72 -0.20 -4.24
CA ILE A 261 -4.14 -1.29 -3.38
C ILE A 261 -5.55 -0.96 -2.88
N ARG A 262 -6.51 -1.74 -3.37
CA ARG A 262 -7.91 -1.68 -2.94
C ARG A 262 -8.20 -2.88 -2.05
N GLY A 263 -8.91 -2.68 -0.97
CA GLY A 263 -9.33 -3.78 -0.12
C GLY A 263 -10.22 -3.28 1.00
N ALA A 264 -11.03 -4.19 1.55
CA ALA A 264 -12.05 -3.93 2.56
C ALA A 264 -11.51 -3.42 3.91
N ALA A 265 -10.21 -3.32 4.07
CA ALA A 265 -9.62 -2.78 5.26
C ALA A 265 -9.08 -1.38 4.99
N ARG A 266 -9.83 -0.39 5.37
CA ARG A 266 -9.27 0.88 5.84
C ARG A 266 -8.43 0.58 7.06
N ASP A 267 -7.28 -0.07 6.83
CA ASP A 267 -6.39 -0.43 7.92
C ASP A 267 -5.79 0.84 8.48
N ILE A 268 -6.06 1.06 9.75
CA ILE A 268 -5.61 2.24 10.47
C ILE A 268 -4.10 2.20 10.69
N PHE A 269 -3.51 1.00 10.73
CA PHE A 269 -2.12 0.81 11.19
C PHE A 269 -1.09 0.73 10.07
N VAL A 270 -1.47 0.36 8.84
CA VAL A 270 -0.55 0.26 7.70
C VAL A 270 -1.11 0.97 6.49
N ARG A 271 -0.30 1.87 5.95
CA ARG A 271 -0.64 2.80 4.89
C ARG A 271 -0.30 2.27 3.50
N CYS A 272 -0.48 0.96 3.23
CA CYS A 272 -0.27 0.46 1.86
C CYS A 272 -1.25 1.13 0.89
N ALA A 273 -0.74 2.04 0.06
CA ALA A 273 -1.56 2.82 -0.85
C ALA A 273 -1.51 2.26 -2.28
N ALA A 274 -0.33 1.86 -2.75
CA ALA A 274 -0.15 1.38 -4.10
C ALA A 274 1.05 0.43 -4.25
N VAL A 275 1.05 -0.32 -5.35
CA VAL A 275 2.23 -1.05 -5.84
C VAL A 275 2.75 -0.35 -7.09
N LEU A 276 4.01 0.08 -7.06
CA LEU A 276 4.73 0.54 -8.24
C LEU A 276 5.46 -0.63 -8.87
N VAL A 277 4.96 -1.08 -10.03
CA VAL A 277 5.55 -2.18 -10.81
C VAL A 277 6.29 -1.59 -11.99
N MET A 278 7.56 -1.96 -12.17
CA MET A 278 8.39 -1.50 -13.28
C MET A 278 8.53 -2.60 -14.33
N THR A 279 8.05 -2.34 -15.56
CA THR A 279 8.10 -3.28 -16.67
C THR A 279 9.10 -2.81 -17.71
N PRO A 280 10.15 -3.59 -18.05
CA PRO A 280 11.11 -3.19 -19.07
C PRO A 280 10.45 -3.12 -20.45
N VAL A 281 10.77 -2.05 -21.20
CA VAL A 281 10.41 -1.95 -22.62
C VAL A 281 11.55 -2.52 -23.42
N GLY A 282 11.39 -3.74 -23.90
CA GLY A 282 12.38 -4.44 -24.70
C GLY A 282 11.75 -5.05 -25.94
N SER A 283 12.60 -5.53 -26.85
CA SER A 283 12.12 -6.35 -27.97
C SER A 283 11.38 -7.57 -27.43
N PRO A 284 10.29 -8.00 -28.10
CA PRO A 284 9.56 -9.19 -27.67
C PRO A 284 10.53 -10.36 -27.49
N GLN A 285 10.51 -10.99 -26.32
CA GLN A 285 11.28 -12.21 -26.13
C GLN A 285 10.60 -13.35 -26.87
N ALA A 286 11.39 -14.09 -27.64
CA ALA A 286 10.87 -15.25 -28.36
C ALA A 286 10.43 -16.32 -27.36
N PRO A 287 9.17 -16.78 -27.43
CA PRO A 287 8.63 -17.79 -26.52
C PRO A 287 9.40 -19.12 -26.63
N ALA A 288 9.28 -19.97 -25.63
CA ALA A 288 9.86 -21.31 -25.66
C ALA A 288 9.35 -22.09 -26.90
N ILE A 289 10.23 -22.83 -27.56
CA ILE A 289 9.89 -23.59 -28.77
C ILE A 289 8.74 -24.56 -28.46
N GLU A 290 8.82 -25.25 -27.36
CA GLU A 290 7.84 -26.23 -26.89
C GLU A 290 6.44 -25.62 -26.69
N LEU A 291 6.39 -24.41 -26.19
CA LEU A 291 5.12 -23.67 -25.99
C LEU A 291 4.48 -23.36 -27.35
N VAL A 292 5.25 -22.83 -28.29
CA VAL A 292 4.74 -22.47 -29.62
C VAL A 292 4.32 -23.71 -30.42
N GLN A 293 5.08 -24.80 -30.29
CA GLN A 293 4.72 -26.10 -30.87
C GLN A 293 3.41 -26.63 -30.35
N SER A 294 3.20 -26.61 -29.01
CA SER A 294 2.00 -27.17 -28.40
C SER A 294 0.74 -26.33 -28.66
N LEU A 295 0.88 -25.00 -28.77
CA LEU A 295 -0.26 -24.11 -28.99
C LEU A 295 -0.80 -24.17 -30.43
N TYR A 296 0.08 -24.36 -31.41
CA TYR A 296 -0.27 -24.23 -32.83
C TYR A 296 0.08 -25.47 -33.65
N ASP A 297 0.39 -26.59 -33.05
CA ASP A 297 0.82 -27.82 -33.71
C ASP A 297 1.97 -27.62 -34.73
N LEU A 298 2.93 -26.72 -34.38
CA LEU A 298 4.05 -26.44 -35.25
C LEU A 298 5.07 -27.57 -35.18
N THR A 299 5.62 -27.90 -36.35
CA THR A 299 6.79 -28.76 -36.41
C THR A 299 8.02 -28.07 -35.81
N PRO A 300 9.05 -28.81 -35.38
CA PRO A 300 10.28 -28.21 -34.84
C PRO A 300 10.95 -27.20 -35.77
N ALA A 301 10.87 -27.38 -37.08
CA ALA A 301 11.42 -26.46 -38.05
C ALA A 301 10.58 -25.16 -38.15
N GLU A 302 9.26 -25.29 -38.20
CA GLU A 302 8.33 -24.15 -38.18
C GLU A 302 8.47 -23.33 -36.89
N ALA A 303 8.55 -23.96 -35.76
CA ALA A 303 8.73 -23.29 -34.47
C ALA A 303 10.06 -22.53 -34.37
N ARG A 304 11.16 -23.08 -34.91
CA ARG A 304 12.45 -22.34 -35.01
C ARG A 304 12.37 -21.12 -35.91
N VAL A 305 11.68 -21.22 -37.05
CA VAL A 305 11.46 -20.07 -37.94
C VAL A 305 10.60 -19.01 -37.26
N ALA A 306 9.49 -19.40 -36.66
CA ALA A 306 8.60 -18.50 -35.90
C ALA A 306 9.35 -17.76 -34.78
N ARG A 307 10.15 -18.46 -34.00
CA ARG A 307 10.98 -17.89 -32.94
C ARG A 307 12.04 -16.93 -33.46
N GLY A 308 12.68 -17.26 -34.57
CA GLY A 308 13.67 -16.38 -35.24
C GLY A 308 13.04 -15.05 -35.66
N LEU A 309 11.81 -15.09 -36.17
CA LEU A 309 11.08 -13.89 -36.59
C LEU A 309 10.72 -13.01 -35.36
N VAL A 310 10.26 -13.60 -34.28
CA VAL A 310 9.97 -12.87 -33.00
C VAL A 310 11.25 -12.25 -32.45
N ALA A 311 12.41 -12.92 -32.59
CA ALA A 311 13.71 -12.38 -32.21
C ALA A 311 14.22 -11.26 -33.17
N GLY A 312 13.40 -10.84 -34.14
CA GLY A 312 13.75 -9.77 -35.10
C GLY A 312 14.67 -10.18 -36.23
N LYS A 313 14.93 -11.51 -36.43
CA LYS A 313 15.81 -12.00 -37.51
C LYS A 313 15.11 -11.93 -38.85
N THR A 314 15.88 -11.63 -39.88
CA THR A 314 15.45 -11.72 -41.27
C THR A 314 15.40 -13.18 -41.73
N LEU A 315 14.68 -13.46 -42.83
CA LEU A 315 14.62 -14.82 -43.42
C LEU A 315 15.99 -15.33 -43.86
N GLU A 316 16.90 -14.44 -44.26
CA GLU A 316 18.29 -14.74 -44.62
C GLU A 316 19.11 -15.17 -43.39
N GLU A 317 19.01 -14.45 -42.31
CA GLU A 317 19.70 -14.77 -41.03
C GLU A 317 19.20 -16.11 -40.47
N ILE A 318 17.89 -16.35 -40.52
CA ILE A 318 17.30 -17.63 -40.08
C ILE A 318 17.77 -18.77 -40.96
N ALA A 319 17.84 -18.56 -42.27
CA ALA A 319 18.33 -19.57 -43.22
C ALA A 319 19.80 -19.94 -42.95
N THR A 320 20.64 -18.93 -42.73
CA THR A 320 22.05 -19.10 -42.40
C THR A 320 22.23 -19.86 -41.09
N GLU A 321 21.51 -19.45 -40.03
CA GLU A 321 21.59 -20.07 -38.69
C GLU A 321 21.13 -21.53 -38.70
N GLN A 322 20.08 -21.85 -39.46
CA GLN A 322 19.55 -23.20 -39.55
C GLN A 322 20.23 -24.04 -40.68
N THR A 323 21.19 -23.49 -41.39
CA THR A 323 21.91 -24.14 -42.48
C THR A 323 20.95 -24.69 -43.56
N VAL A 324 19.94 -23.91 -43.92
CA VAL A 324 18.95 -24.26 -44.95
C VAL A 324 18.83 -23.14 -45.99
N SER A 325 18.16 -23.42 -47.12
CA SER A 325 17.89 -22.38 -48.10
C SER A 325 16.83 -21.38 -47.63
N ARG A 326 16.91 -20.12 -48.12
CA ARG A 326 15.87 -19.10 -47.90
C ARG A 326 14.48 -19.59 -48.36
N ASN A 327 14.42 -20.38 -49.42
CA ASN A 327 13.16 -20.95 -49.91
C ASN A 327 12.58 -21.96 -48.90
N THR A 328 13.43 -22.75 -48.25
CA THR A 328 13.02 -23.66 -47.17
C THR A 328 12.42 -22.89 -45.99
N VAL A 329 13.07 -21.79 -45.58
CA VAL A 329 12.54 -20.91 -44.50
C VAL A 329 11.19 -20.32 -44.90
N ARG A 330 11.01 -19.90 -46.17
CA ARG A 330 9.71 -19.41 -46.68
C ARG A 330 8.61 -20.48 -46.62
N THR A 331 8.95 -21.73 -46.94
CA THR A 331 8.01 -22.84 -46.89
C THR A 331 7.58 -23.09 -45.45
N HIS A 332 8.52 -23.09 -44.48
CA HIS A 332 8.19 -23.22 -43.07
C HIS A 332 7.37 -22.04 -42.53
N LEU A 333 7.72 -20.79 -42.95
CA LEU A 333 6.92 -19.61 -42.58
C LEU A 333 5.47 -19.73 -43.09
N ARG A 334 5.27 -20.23 -44.30
CA ARG A 334 3.92 -20.47 -44.84
C ARG A 334 3.16 -21.48 -43.96
N GLY A 335 3.80 -22.57 -43.54
CA GLY A 335 3.21 -23.53 -42.62
C GLY A 335 2.87 -22.90 -41.24
N VAL A 336 3.74 -22.02 -40.72
CA VAL A 336 3.45 -21.25 -39.52
C VAL A 336 2.19 -20.39 -39.71
N MET A 337 2.13 -19.63 -40.81
CA MET A 337 0.97 -18.75 -41.10
C MET A 337 -0.33 -19.54 -41.25
N GLU A 338 -0.31 -20.67 -41.94
CA GLU A 338 -1.48 -21.55 -42.08
C GLU A 338 -1.97 -22.08 -40.74
N LYS A 339 -1.06 -22.52 -39.87
CA LYS A 339 -1.40 -23.10 -38.54
C LYS A 339 -1.79 -22.07 -37.50
N THR A 340 -1.23 -20.85 -37.59
CA THR A 340 -1.58 -19.74 -36.68
C THR A 340 -2.77 -18.91 -37.15
N GLY A 341 -3.24 -19.11 -38.38
CA GLY A 341 -4.30 -18.31 -38.98
C GLY A 341 -3.87 -16.90 -39.38
N CYS A 342 -2.56 -16.62 -39.39
CA CYS A 342 -1.99 -15.33 -39.78
C CYS A 342 -1.84 -15.24 -41.32
N ASN A 343 -2.06 -14.03 -41.86
CA ASN A 343 -1.89 -13.78 -43.31
C ASN A 343 -0.58 -13.04 -43.66
N ARG A 344 0.08 -12.47 -42.65
CA ARG A 344 1.31 -11.68 -42.81
C ARG A 344 2.33 -12.04 -41.75
N GLN A 345 3.61 -11.96 -42.11
CA GLN A 345 4.74 -12.18 -41.19
C GLN A 345 4.62 -11.30 -39.92
N ALA A 346 4.21 -10.03 -40.06
CA ALA A 346 4.05 -9.12 -38.95
C ALA A 346 2.98 -9.60 -37.96
N GLU A 347 1.91 -10.25 -38.44
CA GLU A 347 0.87 -10.83 -37.59
C GLU A 347 1.40 -12.01 -36.78
N VAL A 348 2.26 -12.86 -37.38
CA VAL A 348 2.93 -13.94 -36.66
C VAL A 348 3.83 -13.38 -35.54
N VAL A 349 4.60 -12.34 -35.85
CA VAL A 349 5.48 -11.68 -34.87
C VAL A 349 4.64 -11.08 -33.72
N ALA A 350 3.56 -10.39 -34.04
CA ALA A 350 2.66 -9.80 -33.03
C ALA A 350 1.98 -10.86 -32.16
N LEU A 351 1.47 -11.91 -32.78
CA LEU A 351 0.80 -13.02 -32.09
C LEU A 351 1.74 -13.74 -31.12
N LEU A 352 2.89 -14.15 -31.61
CA LEU A 352 3.86 -14.93 -30.83
C LEU A 352 4.67 -14.08 -29.87
N GLY A 353 4.90 -12.80 -30.19
CA GLY A 353 5.53 -11.82 -29.30
C GLY A 353 4.66 -11.49 -28.06
N GLY A 354 3.34 -11.66 -28.19
CA GLY A 354 2.40 -11.57 -27.06
C GLY A 354 2.44 -12.77 -26.11
N LEU A 355 3.09 -13.89 -26.50
CA LEU A 355 3.30 -15.07 -25.65
C LEU A 355 4.58 -14.94 -24.81
N ALA A 356 4.78 -13.80 -24.15
CA ALA A 356 5.94 -13.59 -23.30
C ALA A 356 6.00 -14.66 -22.19
N PRO A 357 7.18 -15.28 -21.94
CA PRO A 357 7.32 -16.21 -20.82
C PRO A 357 7.09 -15.48 -19.51
N LEU A 358 6.33 -16.08 -18.60
CA LEU A 358 6.12 -15.57 -17.23
C LEU A 358 7.41 -15.60 -16.38
N ASN A 359 8.44 -16.27 -16.85
CA ASN A 359 9.77 -16.28 -16.25
C ASN A 359 10.76 -15.55 -17.17
N PRO A 360 11.37 -14.44 -16.72
CA PRO A 360 12.50 -13.88 -17.45
C PRO A 360 13.64 -14.91 -17.44
N PRO A 361 14.48 -14.95 -18.50
CA PRO A 361 15.66 -15.78 -18.48
C PRO A 361 16.51 -15.39 -17.26
N ARG A 362 16.95 -16.37 -16.48
CA ARG A 362 17.96 -16.15 -15.45
C ARG A 362 19.17 -15.59 -16.18
N GLY A 363 19.55 -14.33 -15.86
CA GLY A 363 20.76 -13.73 -16.38
C GLY A 363 21.94 -14.66 -16.07
N GLU A 364 22.70 -15.01 -17.10
CA GLU A 364 24.01 -15.65 -16.98
C GLU A 364 24.99 -14.69 -16.31
#